data_7fbeb4776a3fc4768d098408cd984264
#
_entry.id   7fbeb4776a3fc4768d098408cd984264
#
_cell.length_a   1.000
_cell.length_b   1.000
_cell.length_c   1.000
_cell.angle_alpha   90.00
_cell.angle_beta   90.00
_cell.angle_gamma   90.00
#
_symmetry.space_group_name_H-M   'P 1'
#
loop_
_entity.id
_entity.type
_entity.pdbx_description
1 polymer ?
#
loop_
_entity_poly.entity_id
_entity_poly.type
_entity_poly.pdbx_seq_one_letter_code
_entity_poly.pdbx_strand_id
1 'polypeptide(L)'
;RRQRQMCIRDSSVSAGEVSEAVDYVAKADPEHNGEYSNSWYSYAWIAARKLDAQLHDIAQGGVALLDNTGWYHEPDYIGMEHVWNKMRYDSLYGQVTEWDFSKYTPDIVIVAIGQNDSHPDDYMKTDYEGEKAKNWRTHYRQFLAKLRETYPDAWIICCTTLLQHDIGWDMSISQAVLDIADKKISHCVFQRNGKATPGHLRIPEAEEMAEELC
;
A
#
# COMPACT_ATOMS: atom_id res chain seq x y z
N ARG A 1 -22.11 5.76 19.15
CA ARG A 1 -21.11 6.25 18.15
C ARG A 1 -21.09 5.22 17.03
N ARG A 2 -21.11 5.68 15.76
CA ARG A 2 -20.81 4.82 14.61
C ARG A 2 -19.34 4.36 14.76
N GLN A 3 -19.10 3.06 14.56
CA GLN A 3 -17.74 2.53 14.53
C GLN A 3 -16.97 3.11 13.35
N ARG A 4 -15.73 3.51 13.56
CA ARG A 4 -14.84 3.99 12.51
C ARG A 4 -14.56 2.86 11.53
N GLN A 5 -14.49 3.20 10.25
CA GLN A 5 -14.20 2.25 9.19
C GLN A 5 -12.96 2.71 8.42
N MET A 6 -11.97 1.85 8.36
CA MET A 6 -10.69 2.12 7.70
C MET A 6 -10.48 1.12 6.57
N CYS A 7 -10.05 1.62 5.43
CA CYS A 7 -9.71 0.79 4.29
C CYS A 7 -8.25 1.02 3.91
N ILE A 8 -7.53 -0.03 3.56
CA ILE A 8 -6.14 0.04 3.12
C ILE A 8 -6.02 -0.55 1.71
N ARG A 9 -5.17 0.08 0.91
CA ARG A 9 -4.69 -0.39 -0.40
C ARG A 9 -3.17 -0.44 -0.31
N ASP A 10 -2.62 -1.64 -0.15
CA ASP A 10 -1.21 -1.86 0.13
C ASP A 10 -0.72 -3.18 -0.49
N SER A 11 0.46 -3.57 -0.14
CA SER A 11 1.16 -4.75 -0.62
C SER A 11 1.53 -5.70 0.53
N SER A 12 2.72 -6.28 0.47
CA SER A 12 3.24 -7.22 1.47
C SER A 12 3.33 -6.65 2.89
N VAL A 13 3.47 -5.34 3.04
CA VAL A 13 3.66 -4.71 4.36
C VAL A 13 2.38 -4.79 5.20
N SER A 14 1.19 -4.49 4.64
CA SER A 14 -0.06 -4.69 5.39
C SER A 14 -0.52 -6.15 5.38
N ALA A 15 -0.12 -6.94 4.39
CA ALA A 15 -0.30 -8.39 4.42
C ALA A 15 0.50 -9.06 5.58
N GLY A 16 1.49 -8.36 6.14
CA GLY A 16 2.29 -8.83 7.26
C GLY A 16 3.36 -9.84 6.86
N GLU A 17 3.91 -9.70 5.66
CA GLU A 17 5.00 -10.57 5.15
C GLU A 17 6.16 -10.57 6.14
N VAL A 18 6.56 -11.76 6.59
CA VAL A 18 7.60 -12.04 7.59
C VAL A 18 7.60 -11.17 8.85
N SER A 19 6.43 -10.64 9.23
CA SER A 19 6.26 -9.72 10.37
C SER A 19 6.72 -10.29 11.72
N GLU A 20 6.55 -11.60 11.94
CA GLU A 20 6.94 -12.30 13.17
C GLU A 20 8.43 -12.69 13.23
N ALA A 21 9.21 -12.42 12.17
CA ALA A 21 10.64 -12.70 12.13
C ALA A 21 11.46 -11.66 12.94
N VAL A 22 11.15 -11.50 14.23
CA VAL A 22 11.71 -10.43 15.09
C VAL A 22 13.22 -10.54 15.29
N ASP A 23 13.79 -11.73 15.21
CA ASP A 23 15.24 -11.96 15.27
C ASP A 23 15.98 -11.46 14.01
N TYR A 24 15.22 -11.08 12.98
CA TYR A 24 15.73 -10.55 11.72
C TYR A 24 15.59 -9.02 11.59
N VAL A 25 15.24 -8.32 12.66
CA VAL A 25 15.30 -6.85 12.70
C VAL A 25 16.72 -6.38 12.34
N ALA A 26 16.83 -5.43 11.44
CA ALA A 26 18.08 -4.94 10.84
C ALA A 26 18.89 -5.98 10.02
N LYS A 27 18.26 -7.08 9.63
CA LYS A 27 18.84 -8.12 8.76
C LYS A 27 17.94 -8.34 7.53
N ALA A 28 18.48 -8.99 6.50
CA ALA A 28 17.69 -9.42 5.36
C ALA A 28 16.53 -10.36 5.77
N ASP A 29 15.53 -10.46 4.92
CA ASP A 29 14.40 -11.36 5.14
C ASP A 29 14.85 -12.81 5.29
N PRO A 30 14.18 -13.61 6.14
CA PRO A 30 14.26 -15.06 6.06
C PRO A 30 13.57 -15.56 4.79
N GLU A 31 13.54 -16.86 4.60
CA GLU A 31 12.81 -17.46 3.47
C GLU A 31 11.31 -17.10 3.52
N HIS A 32 10.77 -16.70 2.36
CA HIS A 32 9.36 -16.34 2.18
C HIS A 32 8.51 -17.60 1.97
N ASN A 33 8.34 -18.38 3.00
CA ASN A 33 7.57 -19.63 3.00
C ASN A 33 6.28 -19.56 3.83
N GLY A 34 5.95 -18.37 4.34
CA GLY A 34 4.78 -18.11 5.17
C GLY A 34 4.96 -18.35 6.67
N GLU A 35 6.09 -18.95 7.11
CA GLU A 35 6.34 -19.30 8.51
C GLU A 35 6.20 -18.09 9.46
N TYR A 36 6.71 -16.95 9.04
CA TYR A 36 6.73 -15.72 9.84
C TYR A 36 5.73 -14.67 9.38
N SER A 37 4.84 -15.00 8.44
CA SER A 37 3.89 -14.03 7.88
C SER A 37 2.60 -14.01 8.68
N ASN A 38 2.22 -12.84 9.19
CA ASN A 38 1.02 -12.67 10.00
C ASN A 38 0.49 -11.24 9.91
N SER A 39 -0.61 -11.06 9.19
CA SER A 39 -1.24 -9.74 9.00
C SER A 39 -1.68 -9.08 10.31
N TRP A 40 -1.99 -9.86 11.35
CA TRP A 40 -2.39 -9.34 12.66
C TRP A 40 -1.35 -8.40 13.28
N TYR A 41 -0.06 -8.62 12.97
CA TYR A 41 1.06 -7.82 13.42
C TYR A 41 1.54 -6.81 12.39
N SER A 42 0.83 -6.63 11.28
CA SER A 42 1.11 -5.53 10.34
C SER A 42 0.70 -4.19 10.92
N TYR A 43 1.31 -3.11 10.43
CA TYR A 43 0.96 -1.76 10.85
C TYR A 43 -0.53 -1.45 10.65
N ALA A 44 -1.12 -1.99 9.59
CA ALA A 44 -2.52 -1.82 9.23
C ALA A 44 -3.46 -2.32 10.34
N TRP A 45 -3.28 -3.55 10.79
CA TRP A 45 -4.07 -4.15 11.85
C TRP A 45 -3.75 -3.55 13.22
N ILE A 46 -2.50 -3.17 13.49
CA ILE A 46 -2.13 -2.47 14.72
C ILE A 46 -2.82 -1.11 14.79
N ALA A 47 -2.75 -0.31 13.72
CA ALA A 47 -3.42 0.99 13.65
C ALA A 47 -4.94 0.87 13.80
N ALA A 48 -5.57 -0.11 13.13
CA ALA A 48 -6.99 -0.35 13.25
C ALA A 48 -7.41 -0.64 14.71
N ARG A 49 -6.66 -1.48 15.42
CA ARG A 49 -6.92 -1.77 16.84
C ARG A 49 -6.72 -0.53 17.72
N LYS A 50 -5.67 0.25 17.51
CA LYS A 50 -5.42 1.49 18.26
C LYS A 50 -6.54 2.51 18.09
N LEU A 51 -7.11 2.60 16.90
CA LEU A 51 -8.20 3.54 16.57
C LEU A 51 -9.60 3.00 16.88
N ASP A 52 -9.72 1.78 17.39
CA ASP A 52 -11.01 1.07 17.52
C ASP A 52 -11.80 1.12 16.20
N ALA A 53 -11.14 0.78 15.09
CA ALA A 53 -11.69 0.82 13.76
C ALA A 53 -11.88 -0.58 13.18
N GLN A 54 -12.93 -0.76 12.40
CA GLN A 54 -13.03 -1.90 11.50
C GLN A 54 -12.07 -1.70 10.32
N LEU A 55 -11.34 -2.73 9.95
CA LEU A 55 -10.40 -2.71 8.85
C LEU A 55 -10.93 -3.52 7.66
N HIS A 56 -10.86 -2.93 6.47
CA HIS A 56 -10.95 -3.60 5.19
C HIS A 56 -9.60 -3.46 4.49
N ASP A 57 -8.79 -4.50 4.59
CA ASP A 57 -7.42 -4.54 4.04
C ASP A 57 -7.43 -5.23 2.69
N ILE A 58 -7.03 -4.52 1.65
CA ILE A 58 -6.81 -5.03 0.31
C ILE A 58 -5.31 -4.94 0.04
N ALA A 59 -4.65 -6.04 0.31
CA ALA A 59 -3.21 -6.18 0.24
C ALA A 59 -2.83 -7.42 -0.54
N GLN A 60 -1.85 -7.29 -1.41
CA GLN A 60 -1.26 -8.38 -2.14
C GLN A 60 0.26 -8.24 -2.12
N GLY A 61 0.95 -9.27 -1.64
CA GLY A 61 2.43 -9.30 -1.65
C GLY A 61 2.98 -9.00 -3.04
N GLY A 62 3.91 -8.06 -3.12
CA GLY A 62 4.56 -7.69 -4.37
C GLY A 62 3.75 -6.84 -5.35
N VAL A 63 2.49 -6.52 -5.07
CA VAL A 63 1.66 -5.72 -5.98
C VAL A 63 2.21 -4.30 -6.13
N ALA A 64 2.31 -3.83 -7.36
CA ALA A 64 2.61 -2.45 -7.73
C ALA A 64 1.32 -1.67 -8.01
N LEU A 65 1.41 -0.39 -8.33
CA LEU A 65 0.28 0.38 -8.85
C LEU A 65 -0.09 -0.09 -10.26
N LEU A 66 0.94 -0.13 -11.13
CA LEU A 66 0.75 -0.40 -12.55
C LEU A 66 0.78 -1.89 -12.86
N ASP A 67 -0.01 -2.30 -13.84
CA ASP A 67 0.17 -3.58 -14.49
C ASP A 67 1.57 -3.71 -15.09
N ASN A 68 2.03 -4.93 -15.22
CA ASN A 68 3.34 -5.31 -15.77
C ASN A 68 4.55 -4.83 -14.97
N THR A 69 4.34 -4.41 -13.72
CA THR A 69 5.40 -4.05 -12.79
C THR A 69 5.22 -4.73 -11.43
N GLY A 70 6.20 -4.59 -10.56
CA GLY A 70 6.16 -5.19 -9.23
C GLY A 70 6.65 -6.63 -9.20
N TRP A 71 6.37 -7.30 -8.10
CA TRP A 71 6.81 -8.68 -7.83
C TRP A 71 5.65 -9.68 -7.90
N TYR A 72 4.40 -9.21 -7.88
CA TYR A 72 3.23 -10.06 -8.02
C TYR A 72 2.98 -10.35 -9.51
N HIS A 73 2.99 -11.62 -9.89
CA HIS A 73 2.94 -12.06 -11.28
C HIS A 73 1.97 -13.24 -11.53
N GLU A 74 1.03 -13.45 -10.63
CA GLU A 74 0.01 -14.51 -10.76
C GLU A 74 -1.40 -13.89 -10.89
N PRO A 75 -2.15 -14.23 -11.93
CA PRO A 75 -1.79 -15.01 -13.14
C PRO A 75 -0.93 -14.23 -14.14
N ASP A 76 -0.97 -12.93 -14.08
CA ASP A 76 -0.21 -11.96 -14.88
C ASP A 76 0.18 -10.82 -13.96
N TYR A 77 1.18 -10.03 -14.30
CA TYR A 77 1.57 -8.85 -13.50
C TYR A 77 0.44 -7.82 -13.44
N ILE A 78 -0.54 -8.04 -12.57
CA ILE A 78 -1.70 -7.17 -12.38
C ILE A 78 -1.41 -6.17 -11.27
N GLY A 79 -1.58 -4.88 -11.56
CA GLY A 79 -1.39 -3.80 -10.62
C GLY A 79 -2.62 -3.49 -9.75
N MET A 80 -2.40 -2.73 -8.69
CA MET A 80 -3.47 -2.25 -7.81
C MET A 80 -4.55 -1.48 -8.58
N GLU A 81 -4.20 -0.80 -9.67
CA GLU A 81 -5.16 -0.08 -10.52
C GLU A 81 -6.28 -0.97 -11.10
N HIS A 82 -6.06 -2.30 -11.14
CA HIS A 82 -7.03 -3.27 -11.64
C HIS A 82 -7.53 -4.27 -10.60
N VAL A 83 -6.85 -4.44 -9.45
CA VAL A 83 -7.31 -5.38 -8.41
C VAL A 83 -8.11 -4.70 -7.29
N TRP A 84 -7.99 -3.40 -7.10
CA TRP A 84 -8.54 -2.66 -5.96
C TRP A 84 -10.06 -2.79 -5.79
N ASN A 85 -10.79 -3.02 -6.88
CA ASN A 85 -12.25 -3.14 -6.91
C ASN A 85 -12.73 -4.58 -7.06
N LYS A 86 -11.85 -5.56 -6.87
CA LYS A 86 -12.19 -6.98 -7.00
C LYS A 86 -12.34 -7.63 -5.64
N MET A 87 -13.31 -8.53 -5.55
CA MET A 87 -13.43 -9.49 -4.46
C MET A 87 -12.49 -10.68 -4.70
N ARG A 88 -12.38 -11.09 -5.95
CA ARG A 88 -11.45 -12.11 -6.44
C ARG A 88 -10.87 -11.62 -7.76
N TYR A 89 -9.56 -11.51 -7.85
CA TYR A 89 -8.83 -11.05 -9.04
C TYR A 89 -7.94 -12.13 -9.65
N ASP A 90 -7.54 -13.14 -8.89
CA ASP A 90 -6.73 -14.24 -9.36
C ASP A 90 -7.61 -15.34 -9.94
N SER A 91 -7.51 -15.55 -11.26
CA SER A 91 -8.27 -16.55 -12.00
C SER A 91 -7.89 -17.99 -11.67
N LEU A 92 -6.73 -18.23 -11.06
CA LEU A 92 -6.32 -19.57 -10.59
C LEU A 92 -7.24 -20.08 -9.48
N TYR A 93 -7.82 -19.17 -8.68
CA TYR A 93 -8.73 -19.50 -7.59
C TYR A 93 -10.22 -19.39 -7.97
N GLY A 94 -10.53 -19.19 -9.26
CA GLY A 94 -11.88 -19.17 -9.78
C GLY A 94 -12.23 -17.90 -10.55
N GLN A 95 -13.52 -17.71 -10.85
CA GLN A 95 -13.98 -16.57 -11.64
C GLN A 95 -13.65 -15.24 -10.94
N VAL A 96 -13.11 -14.29 -11.70
CA VAL A 96 -12.91 -12.90 -11.26
C VAL A 96 -14.26 -12.27 -10.90
N THR A 97 -14.34 -11.65 -9.75
CA THR A 97 -15.60 -11.04 -9.24
C THR A 97 -15.35 -9.65 -8.68
N GLU A 98 -16.31 -8.75 -8.89
CA GLU A 98 -16.27 -7.40 -8.37
C GLU A 98 -16.57 -7.36 -6.86
N TRP A 99 -15.99 -6.36 -6.18
CA TRP A 99 -16.38 -6.02 -4.82
C TRP A 99 -17.66 -5.16 -4.83
N ASP A 100 -18.57 -5.46 -3.93
CA ASP A 100 -19.77 -4.66 -3.72
C ASP A 100 -19.49 -3.54 -2.72
N PHE A 101 -19.21 -2.34 -3.22
CA PHE A 101 -18.86 -1.17 -2.41
C PHE A 101 -19.98 -0.70 -1.47
N SER A 102 -21.22 -1.13 -1.67
CA SER A 102 -22.33 -0.81 -0.76
C SER A 102 -22.20 -1.48 0.61
N LYS A 103 -21.38 -2.53 0.72
CA LYS A 103 -21.18 -3.30 1.95
C LYS A 103 -20.26 -2.63 2.96
N TYR A 104 -19.43 -1.70 2.50
CA TYR A 104 -18.42 -1.07 3.35
C TYR A 104 -18.08 0.34 2.86
N THR A 105 -18.30 1.34 3.73
CA THR A 105 -18.01 2.75 3.42
C THR A 105 -16.99 3.28 4.41
N PRO A 106 -15.70 3.37 4.05
CA PRO A 106 -14.65 3.80 4.96
C PRO A 106 -14.75 5.30 5.27
N ASP A 107 -14.40 5.65 6.51
CA ASP A 107 -14.16 7.04 6.91
C ASP A 107 -12.74 7.49 6.50
N ILE A 108 -11.80 6.52 6.45
CA ILE A 108 -10.39 6.74 6.07
C ILE A 108 -9.97 5.67 5.07
N VAL A 109 -9.32 6.09 3.99
CA VAL A 109 -8.65 5.21 3.03
C VAL A 109 -7.15 5.49 3.07
N ILE A 110 -6.35 4.48 3.32
CA ILE A 110 -4.89 4.55 3.25
C ILE A 110 -4.44 3.91 1.95
N VAL A 111 -3.61 4.61 1.20
CA VAL A 111 -2.99 4.14 -0.06
C VAL A 111 -1.49 4.08 0.16
N ALA A 112 -0.97 2.88 0.42
CA ALA A 112 0.44 2.63 0.69
C ALA A 112 1.07 1.86 -0.48
N ILE A 113 1.04 2.46 -1.67
CA ILE A 113 1.47 1.88 -2.94
C ILE A 113 2.51 2.76 -3.60
N GLY A 114 3.49 2.16 -4.24
CA GLY A 114 4.55 2.83 -5.01
C GLY A 114 5.91 2.13 -4.90
N GLN A 115 6.26 1.59 -3.74
CA GLN A 115 7.59 0.99 -3.55
C GLN A 115 7.84 -0.24 -4.43
N ASN A 116 6.83 -1.06 -4.74
CA ASN A 116 6.97 -2.23 -5.61
C ASN A 116 7.09 -1.86 -7.09
N ASP A 117 6.64 -0.67 -7.48
CA ASP A 117 6.76 -0.16 -8.85
C ASP A 117 8.22 0.08 -9.26
N SER A 118 9.16 0.07 -8.30
CA SER A 118 10.60 0.09 -8.55
C SER A 118 11.15 -1.18 -9.23
N HIS A 119 10.35 -2.24 -9.30
CA HIS A 119 10.74 -3.48 -9.96
C HIS A 119 10.00 -3.63 -11.30
N PRO A 120 10.68 -4.00 -12.40
CA PRO A 120 12.12 -4.31 -12.52
C PRO A 120 13.01 -3.08 -12.76
N ASP A 121 12.44 -1.87 -12.85
CA ASP A 121 13.16 -0.66 -13.25
C ASP A 121 12.83 0.50 -12.31
N ASP A 122 13.79 0.90 -11.47
CA ASP A 122 13.63 2.01 -10.53
C ASP A 122 13.81 3.37 -11.23
N TYR A 123 12.87 3.69 -12.14
CA TYR A 123 12.89 4.92 -12.92
C TYR A 123 12.68 6.19 -12.08
N MET A 124 12.05 6.10 -10.91
CA MET A 124 11.95 7.27 -10.03
C MET A 124 13.33 7.71 -9.51
N LYS A 125 14.22 6.75 -9.33
CA LYS A 125 15.61 7.01 -8.94
C LYS A 125 16.49 7.43 -10.11
N THR A 126 16.29 6.82 -11.29
CA THR A 126 17.22 6.93 -12.42
C THR A 126 16.82 7.98 -13.45
N ASP A 127 15.51 8.24 -13.61
CA ASP A 127 14.95 9.16 -14.62
C ASP A 127 13.62 9.78 -14.13
N TYR A 128 13.69 10.55 -13.04
CA TYR A 128 12.51 11.13 -12.37
C TYR A 128 11.63 11.98 -13.30
N GLU A 129 12.21 12.69 -14.26
CA GLU A 129 11.49 13.52 -15.23
C GLU A 129 11.15 12.77 -16.53
N GLY A 130 11.50 11.50 -16.61
CA GLY A 130 11.23 10.66 -17.76
C GLY A 130 9.77 10.26 -17.95
N GLU A 131 9.49 9.70 -19.11
CA GLU A 131 8.12 9.34 -19.48
C GLU A 131 7.50 8.28 -18.58
N LYS A 132 8.29 7.30 -18.09
CA LYS A 132 7.81 6.27 -17.17
C LYS A 132 7.35 6.88 -15.84
N ALA A 133 8.14 7.78 -15.28
CA ALA A 133 7.81 8.46 -14.03
C ALA A 133 6.58 9.36 -14.17
N LYS A 134 6.46 10.09 -15.27
CA LYS A 134 5.27 10.90 -15.59
C LYS A 134 4.02 10.04 -15.77
N ASN A 135 4.17 8.91 -16.48
CA ASN A 135 3.09 7.95 -16.67
C ASN A 135 2.60 7.42 -15.32
N TRP A 136 3.50 6.99 -14.45
CA TRP A 136 3.16 6.51 -13.11
C TRP A 136 2.38 7.57 -12.31
N ARG A 137 2.89 8.81 -12.25
CA ARG A 137 2.19 9.91 -11.57
C ARG A 137 0.80 10.16 -12.13
N THR A 138 0.62 9.98 -13.44
CA THR A 138 -0.69 10.11 -14.09
C THR A 138 -1.64 9.00 -13.64
N HIS A 139 -1.22 7.75 -13.64
CA HIS A 139 -2.00 6.60 -13.17
C HIS A 139 -2.31 6.71 -11.67
N TYR A 140 -1.35 7.19 -10.86
CA TYR A 140 -1.58 7.39 -9.43
C TYR A 140 -2.69 8.43 -9.19
N ARG A 141 -2.68 9.56 -9.90
CA ARG A 141 -3.79 10.54 -9.84
C ARG A 141 -5.12 9.95 -10.29
N GLN A 142 -5.12 9.17 -11.35
CA GLN A 142 -6.34 8.49 -11.84
C GLN A 142 -6.86 7.48 -10.81
N PHE A 143 -5.97 6.76 -10.15
CA PHE A 143 -6.33 5.83 -9.08
C PHE A 143 -6.95 6.56 -7.88
N LEU A 144 -6.35 7.67 -7.44
CA LEU A 144 -6.92 8.50 -6.38
C LEU A 144 -8.29 9.09 -6.78
N ALA A 145 -8.46 9.48 -8.03
CA ALA A 145 -9.76 9.97 -8.53
C ALA A 145 -10.84 8.88 -8.48
N LYS A 146 -10.52 7.64 -8.87
CA LYS A 146 -11.43 6.49 -8.74
C LYS A 146 -11.81 6.22 -7.28
N LEU A 147 -10.84 6.29 -6.36
CA LEU A 147 -11.10 6.15 -4.92
C LEU A 147 -11.99 7.27 -4.39
N ARG A 148 -11.76 8.51 -4.81
CA ARG A 148 -12.60 9.66 -4.42
C ARG A 148 -14.02 9.55 -4.96
N GLU A 149 -14.20 9.11 -6.20
CA GLU A 149 -15.51 8.86 -6.78
C GLU A 149 -16.27 7.78 -6.01
N THR A 150 -15.57 6.71 -5.60
CA THR A 150 -16.14 5.59 -4.84
C THR A 150 -16.45 5.97 -3.39
N TYR A 151 -15.60 6.77 -2.77
CA TYR A 151 -15.68 7.18 -1.35
C TYR A 151 -15.62 8.71 -1.21
N PRO A 152 -16.72 9.42 -1.57
CA PRO A 152 -16.72 10.88 -1.70
C PRO A 152 -16.42 11.61 -0.38
N ASP A 153 -16.72 11.00 0.75
CA ASP A 153 -16.55 11.61 2.08
C ASP A 153 -15.30 11.17 2.82
N ALA A 154 -14.62 10.12 2.38
CA ALA A 154 -13.46 9.57 3.06
C ALA A 154 -12.25 10.52 3.06
N TRP A 155 -11.48 10.49 4.14
CA TRP A 155 -10.11 11.01 4.11
C TRP A 155 -9.21 9.98 3.41
N ILE A 156 -8.43 10.41 2.42
CA ILE A 156 -7.47 9.57 1.72
C ILE A 156 -6.07 9.98 2.16
N ILE A 157 -5.34 9.06 2.75
CA ILE A 157 -3.96 9.24 3.19
C ILE A 157 -3.06 8.42 2.27
N CYS A 158 -2.26 9.12 1.49
CA CYS A 158 -1.26 8.51 0.60
C CYS A 158 0.06 8.40 1.35
N CYS A 159 0.72 7.28 1.26
CA CYS A 159 2.06 7.06 1.82
C CYS A 159 2.78 5.97 1.02
N THR A 160 4.04 5.80 1.29
CA THR A 160 4.77 4.55 1.12
C THR A 160 4.82 3.84 2.47
N THR A 161 5.89 3.13 2.78
CA THR A 161 6.09 2.46 4.05
C THR A 161 7.51 2.67 4.57
N LEU A 162 7.86 2.11 5.71
CA LEU A 162 9.24 2.06 6.18
C LEU A 162 10.12 1.11 5.34
N LEU A 163 9.53 0.25 4.51
CA LEU A 163 10.24 -0.63 3.58
C LEU A 163 11.20 0.18 2.70
N GLN A 164 12.41 -0.34 2.50
CA GLN A 164 13.44 0.35 1.73
C GLN A 164 12.99 0.67 0.30
N HIS A 165 13.06 1.94 -0.07
CA HIS A 165 12.76 2.44 -1.41
C HIS A 165 13.44 3.80 -1.65
N ASP A 166 13.52 4.23 -2.91
CA ASP A 166 14.05 5.54 -3.26
C ASP A 166 13.04 6.65 -2.94
N ILE A 167 13.53 7.80 -2.48
CA ILE A 167 12.71 8.97 -2.13
C ILE A 167 11.91 9.53 -3.32
N GLY A 168 12.32 9.25 -4.54
CA GLY A 168 11.62 9.65 -5.76
C GLY A 168 10.17 9.15 -5.80
N TRP A 169 9.88 8.02 -5.17
CA TRP A 169 8.51 7.50 -5.05
C TRP A 169 7.65 8.39 -4.18
N ASP A 170 8.15 8.82 -3.01
CA ASP A 170 7.44 9.75 -2.13
C ASP A 170 7.25 11.12 -2.76
N MET A 171 8.28 11.62 -3.44
CA MET A 171 8.19 12.88 -4.17
C MET A 171 7.09 12.83 -5.25
N SER A 172 6.98 11.70 -5.96
CA SER A 172 5.96 11.50 -6.99
C SER A 172 4.55 11.40 -6.39
N ILE A 173 4.39 10.75 -5.24
CA ILE A 173 3.12 10.73 -4.48
C ILE A 173 2.76 12.15 -4.03
N SER A 174 3.72 12.87 -3.46
CA SER A 174 3.52 14.26 -3.02
C SER A 174 3.05 15.15 -4.17
N GLN A 175 3.71 15.05 -5.32
CA GLN A 175 3.33 15.81 -6.52
C GLN A 175 1.91 15.46 -6.99
N ALA A 176 1.58 14.17 -7.03
CA ALA A 176 0.24 13.72 -7.45
C ALA A 176 -0.86 14.25 -6.50
N VAL A 177 -0.62 14.25 -5.19
CA VAL A 177 -1.55 14.80 -4.19
C VAL A 177 -1.73 16.30 -4.37
N LEU A 178 -0.63 17.03 -4.58
CA LEU A 178 -0.67 18.48 -4.83
C LEU A 178 -1.43 18.83 -6.12
N ASP A 179 -1.22 18.07 -7.18
CA ASP A 179 -1.89 18.27 -8.47
C ASP A 179 -3.42 18.07 -8.39
N ILE A 180 -3.88 17.12 -7.57
CA ILE A 180 -5.31 16.87 -7.34
C ILE A 180 -5.97 18.00 -6.56
N ALA A 181 -5.23 18.62 -5.63
CA ALA A 181 -5.69 19.72 -4.79
C ALA A 181 -7.01 19.46 -4.01
N ASP A 182 -7.24 18.20 -3.63
CA ASP A 182 -8.38 17.80 -2.79
C ASP A 182 -8.02 17.95 -1.31
N LYS A 183 -8.81 18.72 -0.56
CA LYS A 183 -8.57 18.99 0.87
C LYS A 183 -8.63 17.76 1.78
N LYS A 184 -9.26 16.68 1.31
CA LYS A 184 -9.37 15.40 2.03
C LYS A 184 -8.39 14.35 1.49
N ILE A 185 -7.42 14.73 0.67
CA ILE A 185 -6.32 13.87 0.24
C ILE A 185 -5.02 14.47 0.75
N SER A 186 -4.22 13.67 1.45
CA SER A 186 -2.94 14.11 2.02
C SER A 186 -1.86 13.07 1.78
N HIS A 187 -0.60 13.52 1.80
CA HIS A 187 0.56 12.66 1.78
C HIS A 187 1.20 12.62 3.17
N CYS A 188 1.43 11.43 3.69
CA CYS A 188 2.11 11.16 4.94
C CYS A 188 3.48 10.54 4.66
N VAL A 189 4.53 11.09 5.27
CA VAL A 189 5.89 10.56 5.20
C VAL A 189 6.33 10.22 6.61
N PHE A 190 6.69 8.96 6.83
CA PHE A 190 7.13 8.47 8.14
C PHE A 190 8.55 8.95 8.48
N GLN A 191 8.89 9.01 9.76
CA GLN A 191 10.19 9.48 10.24
C GLN A 191 11.35 8.65 9.66
N ARG A 192 11.18 7.32 9.62
CA ARG A 192 12.13 6.38 9.00
C ARG A 192 11.65 5.85 7.64
N ASN A 193 10.88 6.64 6.90
CA ASN A 193 10.32 6.25 5.62
C ASN A 193 11.41 5.70 4.68
N GLY A 194 11.19 4.50 4.13
CA GLY A 194 12.15 3.83 3.25
C GLY A 194 13.46 3.37 3.93
N LYS A 195 13.54 3.35 5.26
CA LYS A 195 14.80 3.14 6.03
C LYS A 195 14.69 2.12 7.15
N ALA A 196 13.73 1.21 7.08
CA ALA A 196 13.62 0.12 8.03
C ALA A 196 14.65 -1.01 7.77
N THR A 197 14.43 -2.14 8.37
CA THR A 197 15.14 -3.38 8.10
C THR A 197 15.34 -3.60 6.58
N PRO A 198 16.49 -4.10 6.13
CA PRO A 198 16.66 -4.51 4.74
C PRO A 198 15.68 -5.64 4.39
N GLY A 199 14.56 -5.31 3.79
CA GLY A 199 13.43 -6.20 3.57
C GLY A 199 12.17 -5.72 4.27
N HIS A 200 11.24 -6.64 4.58
CA HIS A 200 9.94 -6.32 5.15
C HIS A 200 10.00 -5.88 6.62
N LEU A 201 8.94 -5.22 7.07
CA LEU A 201 8.82 -4.76 8.46
C LEU A 201 8.60 -5.93 9.43
N ARG A 202 9.30 -5.90 10.54
CA ARG A 202 9.04 -6.78 11.68
C ARG A 202 8.10 -6.09 12.67
N ILE A 203 7.56 -6.85 13.64
CA ILE A 203 6.60 -6.31 14.63
C ILE A 203 7.01 -4.96 15.20
N PRO A 204 8.25 -4.74 15.70
CA PRO A 204 8.63 -3.44 16.28
C PRO A 204 8.55 -2.29 15.28
N GLU A 205 8.88 -2.54 14.01
CA GLU A 205 8.82 -1.54 12.93
C GLU A 205 7.38 -1.30 12.45
N ALA A 206 6.56 -2.35 12.45
CA ALA A 206 5.13 -2.22 12.19
C ALA A 206 4.42 -1.41 13.29
N GLU A 207 4.81 -1.59 14.55
CA GLU A 207 4.34 -0.80 15.70
C GLU A 207 4.75 0.68 15.57
N GLU A 208 6.01 0.95 15.20
CA GLU A 208 6.51 2.30 14.92
C GLU A 208 5.68 2.99 13.84
N MET A 209 5.48 2.34 12.71
CA MET A 209 4.70 2.87 11.59
C MET A 209 3.24 3.12 11.99
N ALA A 210 2.63 2.20 12.74
CA ALA A 210 1.26 2.35 13.24
C ALA A 210 1.12 3.50 14.24
N GLU A 211 2.14 3.75 15.07
CA GLU A 211 2.14 4.87 16.01
C GLU A 211 2.16 6.22 15.30
N GLU A 212 2.99 6.36 14.27
CA GLU A 212 3.07 7.60 13.49
C GLU A 212 1.81 7.84 12.64
N LEU A 213 1.12 6.76 12.23
CA LEU A 213 -0.10 6.86 11.41
C LEU A 213 -1.32 7.28 12.25
N CYS A 214 -1.36 6.99 13.55
CA CYS A 214 -2.49 7.26 14.45
C CYS A 214 -2.43 8.62 15.12
#